data_92659291a1f1975ae9d6e030330d1371
#
_entry.id   92659291a1f1975ae9d6e030330d1371
#
_cell.length_a   1.000
_cell.length_b   1.000
_cell.length_c   1.000
_cell.angle_alpha   90.00
_cell.angle_beta   90.00
_cell.angle_gamma   90.00
#
_symmetry.space_group_name_H-M   'P 1'
#
loop_
_entity.id
_entity.type
_entity.pdbx_description
1 polymer ?
#
loop_
_entity_poly.entity_id
_entity_poly.type
_entity_poly.pdbx_seq_one_letter_code
_entity_poly.pdbx_strand_id
1 'polypeptide(L)'
;MITTTARATKTVLIVDDDQAIVRLLKEALGLFRHQHAYKIETAGDGADALAALHRDQFDLVLLDMYMPRMTGLELLAQMRHLKLQTPVLMLTGNDDTRTAADALASGIFAYIPKPFDLQHLEHLVSLAVSSRSTPASR
;
A
#
# COMPACT_ATOMS: atom_id res chain seq x y z
N MET A 1 33.09 0.85 12.44
CA MET A 1 32.60 0.67 11.99
C MET A 1 31.78 0.94 11.71
N ILE A 2 31.47 1.19 11.33
CA ILE A 2 30.59 1.34 10.99
C ILE A 2 30.06 0.82 10.38
N THR A 3 29.84 0.75 10.60
CA THR A 3 29.18 0.02 9.92
C THR A 3 28.24 0.53 9.17
N THR A 4 28.23 0.46 8.08
CA THR A 4 27.20 0.86 7.33
C THR A 4 26.08 0.05 7.51
N THR A 5 25.04 0.61 7.89
CA THR A 5 23.87 -0.12 8.12
C THR A 5 23.09 -0.20 6.88
N ALA A 6 22.83 -1.36 6.44
CA ALA A 6 21.92 -1.53 5.33
C ALA A 6 20.55 -1.04 5.72
N ARG A 7 19.86 -0.38 4.84
CA ARG A 7 18.50 0.02 5.09
C ARG A 7 17.61 -1.22 5.20
N ALA A 8 16.67 -1.18 6.11
CA ALA A 8 15.69 -2.26 6.20
C ALA A 8 14.90 -2.34 4.91
N THR A 9 14.61 -3.54 4.46
CA THR A 9 13.80 -3.75 3.26
C THR A 9 12.37 -3.97 3.66
N LYS A 10 11.48 -3.20 3.08
CA LYS A 10 10.04 -3.34 3.28
C LYS A 10 9.40 -3.82 1.99
N THR A 11 8.47 -4.72 2.10
CA THR A 11 7.81 -5.31 0.94
C THR A 11 6.47 -4.64 0.73
N VAL A 12 6.25 -4.13 -0.46
CA VAL A 12 5.06 -3.37 -0.81
C VAL A 12 4.32 -4.08 -1.94
N LEU A 13 3.03 -4.26 -1.77
CA LEU A 13 2.17 -4.78 -2.83
C LEU A 13 1.41 -3.62 -3.45
N ILE A 14 1.54 -3.44 -4.75
CA ILE A 14 0.78 -2.44 -5.50
C ILE A 14 -0.35 -3.14 -6.23
N VAL A 15 -1.58 -2.76 -5.92
CA VAL A 15 -2.77 -3.37 -6.50
C VAL A 15 -3.48 -2.32 -7.33
N ASP A 16 -3.36 -2.43 -8.65
CA ASP A 16 -3.95 -1.47 -9.57
C ASP A 16 -3.97 -2.10 -10.95
N ASP A 17 -5.05 -1.96 -11.68
CA ASP A 17 -5.15 -2.51 -13.03
C ASP A 17 -4.57 -1.56 -14.09
N ASP A 18 -4.22 -0.33 -13.71
CA ASP A 18 -3.65 0.64 -14.64
C ASP A 18 -2.14 0.54 -14.61
N GLN A 19 -1.56 -0.01 -15.67
CA GLN A 19 -0.11 -0.23 -15.72
C GLN A 19 0.70 1.07 -15.67
N ALA A 20 0.13 2.17 -16.13
CA ALA A 20 0.83 3.46 -16.04
C ALA A 20 0.95 3.91 -14.58
N ILE A 21 -0.08 3.71 -13.79
CA ILE A 21 -0.04 4.02 -12.36
C ILE A 21 0.95 3.09 -11.65
N VAL A 22 0.91 1.81 -11.96
CA VAL A 22 1.85 0.85 -11.36
C VAL A 22 3.28 1.27 -11.63
N ARG A 23 3.59 1.64 -12.87
CA ARG A 23 4.93 2.08 -13.24
C ARG A 23 5.35 3.33 -12.49
N LEU A 24 4.43 4.30 -12.41
CA LEU A 24 4.69 5.53 -11.68
C LEU A 24 5.01 5.25 -10.21
N LEU A 25 4.22 4.40 -9.58
CA LEU A 25 4.42 4.09 -8.16
C LEU A 25 5.73 3.33 -7.94
N LYS A 26 6.07 2.41 -8.83
CA LYS A 26 7.35 1.69 -8.71
C LYS A 26 8.52 2.65 -8.82
N GLU A 27 8.46 3.56 -9.76
CA GLU A 27 9.53 4.55 -9.93
C GLU A 27 9.63 5.46 -8.72
N ALA A 28 8.48 5.91 -8.22
CA ALA A 28 8.46 6.78 -7.05
C ALA A 28 9.09 6.09 -5.84
N LEU A 29 8.68 4.85 -5.58
CA LEU A 29 9.23 4.12 -4.44
C LEU A 29 10.74 3.90 -4.59
N GLY A 30 11.20 3.71 -5.81
CA GLY A 30 12.63 3.54 -6.05
C GLY A 30 13.45 4.80 -5.83
N LEU A 31 12.79 5.96 -5.87
CA LEU A 31 13.48 7.23 -5.66
C LEU A 31 13.44 7.71 -4.21
N PHE A 32 12.62 7.11 -3.38
CA PHE A 32 12.51 7.56 -1.99
C PHE A 32 13.80 7.27 -1.24
N ARG A 33 14.28 8.25 -0.49
CA ARG A 33 15.60 8.21 0.13
C ARG A 33 15.54 8.35 1.63
N HIS A 34 14.64 7.66 2.26
CA HIS A 34 14.62 7.66 3.70
C HIS A 34 15.11 6.32 4.24
N GLN A 35 14.50 5.82 5.25
CA GLN A 35 15.07 4.75 6.03
C GLN A 35 14.96 3.38 5.42
N HIS A 36 14.15 3.21 4.37
CA HIS A 36 13.83 1.88 3.87
C HIS A 36 14.15 1.73 2.41
N ALA A 37 14.56 0.53 2.03
CA ALA A 37 14.52 0.10 0.65
C ALA A 37 13.22 -0.66 0.45
N TYR A 38 12.71 -0.69 -0.77
CA TYR A 38 11.42 -1.31 -1.04
C TYR A 38 11.55 -2.43 -2.04
N LYS A 39 11.00 -3.60 -1.67
CA LYS A 39 10.80 -4.70 -2.59
C LYS A 39 9.34 -4.63 -3.03
N ILE A 40 9.09 -4.63 -4.32
CA ILE A 40 7.76 -4.33 -4.83
C ILE A 40 7.21 -5.51 -5.60
N GLU A 41 6.00 -5.93 -5.25
CA GLU A 41 5.22 -6.86 -6.06
C GLU A 41 3.98 -6.14 -6.54
N THR A 42 3.41 -6.62 -7.61
CA THR A 42 2.24 -5.99 -8.20
C THR A 42 1.14 -7.01 -8.42
N ALA A 43 -0.09 -6.54 -8.37
CA ALA A 43 -1.26 -7.34 -8.70
C ALA A 43 -2.21 -6.47 -9.51
N GLY A 44 -2.75 -7.02 -10.57
CA GLY A 44 -3.60 -6.25 -11.46
C GLY A 44 -5.07 -6.31 -11.10
N ASP A 45 -5.45 -7.15 -10.17
CA ASP A 45 -6.84 -7.25 -9.72
C ASP A 45 -6.90 -7.84 -8.32
N GLY A 46 -8.11 -7.90 -7.78
CA GLY A 46 -8.30 -8.37 -6.41
C GLY A 46 -7.94 -9.83 -6.21
N ALA A 47 -8.19 -10.68 -7.21
CA ALA A 47 -7.87 -12.09 -7.08
C ALA A 47 -6.35 -12.31 -7.01
N ASP A 48 -5.61 -11.63 -7.87
CA ASP A 48 -4.15 -11.70 -7.83
C ASP A 48 -3.61 -11.15 -6.52
N ALA A 49 -4.23 -10.08 -6.03
CA ALA A 49 -3.82 -9.48 -4.77
C ALA A 49 -4.03 -10.44 -3.60
N LEU A 50 -5.19 -11.12 -3.57
CA LEU A 50 -5.44 -12.09 -2.51
C LEU A 50 -4.47 -13.26 -2.58
N ALA A 51 -4.14 -13.72 -3.78
CA ALA A 51 -3.16 -14.80 -3.95
C ALA A 51 -1.80 -14.38 -3.40
N ALA A 52 -1.38 -13.14 -3.69
CA ALA A 52 -0.12 -12.63 -3.18
C ALA A 52 -0.14 -12.52 -1.65
N LEU A 53 -1.25 -12.02 -1.10
CA LEU A 53 -1.37 -11.85 0.34
C LEU A 53 -1.42 -13.18 1.09
N HIS A 54 -1.92 -14.22 0.46
CA HIS A 54 -1.87 -15.56 1.05
C HIS A 54 -0.47 -16.16 1.01
N ARG A 55 0.29 -15.84 -0.02
CA ARG A 55 1.60 -16.44 -0.23
C ARG A 55 2.69 -15.77 0.58
N ASP A 56 2.65 -14.44 0.68
CA ASP A 56 3.72 -13.66 1.26
C ASP A 56 3.19 -12.65 2.27
N GLN A 57 4.09 -12.16 3.11
CA GLN A 57 3.76 -11.07 4.03
C GLN A 57 4.22 -9.77 3.42
N PHE A 58 3.40 -8.74 3.59
CA PHE A 58 3.70 -7.41 3.08
C PHE A 58 3.68 -6.40 4.21
N ASP A 59 4.49 -5.38 4.06
CA ASP A 59 4.54 -4.28 5.03
C ASP A 59 3.57 -3.16 4.68
N LEU A 60 3.09 -3.14 3.44
CA LEU A 60 2.21 -2.10 2.97
C LEU A 60 1.50 -2.57 1.70
N VAL A 61 0.25 -2.19 1.56
CA VAL A 61 -0.49 -2.38 0.31
C VAL A 61 -0.90 -1.00 -0.20
N LEU A 62 -0.54 -0.69 -1.45
CA LEU A 62 -1.06 0.47 -2.16
C LEU A 62 -2.21 -0.05 -3.02
N LEU A 63 -3.41 0.39 -2.76
CA LEU A 63 -4.61 -0.24 -3.28
C LEU A 63 -5.48 0.75 -4.02
N ASP A 64 -5.69 0.52 -5.31
CA ASP A 64 -6.60 1.32 -6.10
C ASP A 64 -8.04 1.04 -5.67
N MET A 65 -8.82 2.10 -5.52
CA MET A 65 -10.23 1.97 -5.13
C MET A 65 -11.06 1.27 -6.19
N TYR A 66 -10.80 1.54 -7.46
CA TYR A 66 -11.65 1.06 -8.54
C TYR A 66 -10.89 0.12 -9.46
N MET A 67 -11.30 -1.13 -9.47
CA MET A 67 -10.75 -2.16 -10.32
C MET A 67 -11.89 -3.02 -10.85
N PRO A 68 -11.70 -3.65 -12.02
CA PRO A 68 -12.74 -4.57 -12.51
C PRO A 68 -12.94 -5.72 -11.54
N ARG A 69 -14.16 -6.18 -11.46
CA ARG A 69 -14.56 -7.39 -10.73
C ARG A 69 -14.49 -7.31 -9.22
N MET A 70 -13.53 -6.61 -8.65
CA MET A 70 -13.44 -6.45 -7.20
C MET A 70 -12.91 -5.06 -6.91
N THR A 71 -13.68 -4.27 -6.18
CA THR A 71 -13.24 -2.92 -5.81
C THR A 71 -12.19 -2.98 -4.70
N GLY A 72 -11.52 -1.87 -4.50
CA GLY A 72 -10.58 -1.78 -3.39
C GLY A 72 -11.24 -2.01 -2.05
N LEU A 73 -12.46 -1.49 -1.86
CA LEU A 73 -13.18 -1.74 -0.61
C LEU A 73 -13.49 -3.21 -0.40
N GLU A 74 -13.85 -3.90 -1.47
CA GLU A 74 -14.12 -5.33 -1.37
C GLU A 74 -12.87 -6.11 -1.01
N LEU A 75 -11.73 -5.76 -1.61
CA LEU A 75 -10.48 -6.39 -1.27
C LEU A 75 -10.10 -6.11 0.18
N LEU A 76 -10.27 -4.87 0.62
CA LEU A 76 -10.00 -4.50 2.00
C LEU A 76 -10.84 -5.33 2.97
N ALA A 77 -12.13 -5.53 2.65
CA ALA A 77 -13.00 -6.35 3.48
C ALA A 77 -12.47 -7.79 3.55
N GLN A 78 -12.02 -8.35 2.43
CA GLN A 78 -11.44 -9.68 2.43
C GLN A 78 -10.19 -9.75 3.28
N MET A 79 -9.33 -8.74 3.20
CA MET A 79 -8.12 -8.68 4.02
C MET A 79 -8.47 -8.69 5.50
N ARG A 80 -9.46 -7.90 5.89
CA ARG A 80 -9.86 -7.83 7.30
C ARG A 80 -10.52 -9.13 7.78
N HIS A 81 -11.29 -9.76 6.89
CA HIS A 81 -11.87 -11.07 7.19
C HIS A 81 -10.77 -12.12 7.45
N LEU A 82 -9.67 -12.03 6.73
CA LEU A 82 -8.52 -12.91 6.94
C LEU A 82 -7.65 -12.46 8.10
N LYS A 83 -8.04 -11.41 8.80
CA LYS A 83 -7.33 -10.86 9.95
C LYS A 83 -5.93 -10.35 9.60
N LEU A 84 -5.75 -9.90 8.37
CA LEU A 84 -4.51 -9.27 7.97
C LEU A 84 -4.50 -7.84 8.48
N GLN A 85 -3.41 -7.46 9.12
CA GLN A 85 -3.28 -6.12 9.68
C GLN A 85 -2.31 -5.25 8.90
N THR A 86 -1.99 -5.67 7.70
CA THR A 86 -1.10 -4.90 6.83
C THR A 86 -1.71 -3.53 6.58
N PRO A 87 -0.95 -2.46 6.76
CA PRO A 87 -1.47 -1.13 6.48
C PRO A 87 -1.78 -0.97 5.00
N VAL A 88 -2.86 -0.26 4.71
CA VAL A 88 -3.33 -0.04 3.35
C VAL A 88 -3.40 1.45 3.09
N LEU A 89 -2.75 1.90 2.02
CA LEU A 89 -2.95 3.24 1.50
C LEU A 89 -3.87 3.11 0.29
N MET A 90 -5.02 3.75 0.36
CA MET A 90 -6.01 3.65 -0.69
C MET A 90 -5.80 4.78 -1.70
N LEU A 91 -5.74 4.42 -2.97
CA LEU A 91 -5.58 5.38 -4.06
C LEU A 91 -6.95 5.65 -4.63
N THR A 92 -7.34 6.90 -4.70
CA THR A 92 -8.71 7.22 -5.05
C THR A 92 -8.77 8.45 -5.96
N GLY A 93 -9.83 8.55 -6.74
CA GLY A 93 -10.07 9.74 -7.52
C GLY A 93 -10.43 10.92 -6.63
N ASN A 94 -10.19 12.13 -7.13
CA ASN A 94 -10.34 13.33 -6.36
C ASN A 94 -11.69 13.57 -5.82
N ASP A 95 -12.72 13.17 -6.52
CA ASP A 95 -14.07 13.59 -6.21
C ASP A 95 -14.83 12.64 -5.32
N ASP A 96 -14.20 11.58 -4.87
CA ASP A 96 -14.93 10.53 -4.21
C ASP A 96 -14.77 10.58 -2.70
N THR A 97 -15.31 11.64 -2.11
CA THR A 97 -15.16 11.83 -0.68
C THR A 97 -15.94 10.82 0.14
N ARG A 98 -17.09 10.37 -0.36
CA ARG A 98 -17.87 9.38 0.38
C ARG A 98 -17.13 8.03 0.44
N THR A 99 -16.58 7.62 -0.68
CA THR A 99 -15.86 6.36 -0.72
C THR A 99 -14.58 6.43 0.13
N ALA A 100 -13.92 7.59 0.13
CA ALA A 100 -12.77 7.78 1.00
C ALA A 100 -13.16 7.68 2.48
N ALA A 101 -14.30 8.25 2.85
CA ALA A 101 -14.79 8.15 4.22
C ALA A 101 -15.11 6.71 4.60
N ASP A 102 -15.74 5.97 3.70
CA ASP A 102 -16.03 4.56 3.93
C ASP A 102 -14.76 3.74 4.09
N ALA A 103 -13.74 4.04 3.29
CA ALA A 103 -12.46 3.35 3.39
C ALA A 103 -11.79 3.63 4.73
N LEU A 104 -11.82 4.88 5.18
CA LEU A 104 -11.25 5.23 6.49
C LEU A 104 -11.99 4.49 7.60
N ALA A 105 -13.30 4.42 7.51
CA ALA A 105 -14.10 3.68 8.49
C ALA A 105 -13.78 2.19 8.47
N SER A 106 -13.32 1.67 7.32
CA SER A 106 -12.98 0.27 7.17
C SER A 106 -11.53 -0.04 7.59
N GLY A 107 -10.81 0.95 8.06
CA GLY A 107 -9.51 0.70 8.67
C GLY A 107 -8.30 0.85 7.79
N ILE A 108 -8.37 1.64 6.74
CA ILE A 108 -7.14 1.94 5.97
C ILE A 108 -6.25 2.86 6.79
N PHE A 109 -4.97 2.88 6.45
CA PHE A 109 -4.03 3.80 7.08
C PHE A 109 -4.30 5.24 6.65
N ALA A 110 -4.46 5.45 5.35
CA ALA A 110 -4.81 6.76 4.79
C ALA A 110 -5.26 6.56 3.35
N TYR A 111 -5.83 7.59 2.75
CA TYR A 111 -6.10 7.57 1.32
C TYR A 111 -5.30 8.68 0.63
N ILE A 112 -5.01 8.45 -0.65
CA ILE A 112 -4.22 9.38 -1.44
C ILE A 112 -4.99 9.69 -2.71
N PRO A 113 -5.35 10.94 -2.94
CA PRO A 113 -6.08 11.29 -4.17
C PRO A 113 -5.16 11.26 -5.37
N LYS A 114 -5.73 10.92 -6.50
CA LYS A 114 -5.05 11.03 -7.79
C LYS A 114 -5.39 12.39 -8.39
N PRO A 115 -4.47 13.06 -9.03
CA PRO A 115 -3.06 12.68 -9.25
C PRO A 115 -2.25 12.83 -7.98
N PHE A 116 -1.18 12.03 -7.88
CA PHE A 116 -0.42 11.96 -6.65
C PHE A 116 0.53 13.15 -6.48
N ASP A 117 0.58 13.67 -5.28
CA ASP A 117 1.69 14.51 -4.85
C ASP A 117 2.77 13.57 -4.32
N LEU A 118 3.92 13.53 -4.96
CA LEU A 118 4.94 12.54 -4.61
C LEU A 118 5.53 12.74 -3.23
N GLN A 119 5.64 13.98 -2.77
CA GLN A 119 6.11 14.21 -1.40
C GLN A 119 5.12 13.69 -0.37
N HIS A 120 3.84 13.89 -0.63
CA HIS A 120 2.81 13.38 0.25
C HIS A 120 2.80 11.85 0.25
N LEU A 121 2.94 11.26 -0.93
CA LEU A 121 3.02 9.81 -1.06
C LEU A 121 4.21 9.27 -0.26
N GLU A 122 5.38 9.86 -0.44
CA GLU A 122 6.58 9.43 0.27
C GLU A 122 6.36 9.49 1.78
N HIS A 123 5.80 10.58 2.25
CA HIS A 123 5.55 10.77 3.68
C HIS A 123 4.62 9.68 4.22
N LEU A 124 3.51 9.44 3.53
CA LEU A 124 2.54 8.44 4.00
C LEU A 124 3.10 7.02 3.91
N VAL A 125 3.85 6.71 2.87
CA VAL A 125 4.49 5.40 2.76
C VAL A 125 5.46 5.18 3.92
N SER A 126 6.27 6.18 4.21
CA SER A 126 7.23 6.08 5.31
C SER A 126 6.52 5.84 6.64
N LEU A 127 5.45 6.58 6.91
CA LEU A 127 4.69 6.40 8.13
C LEU A 127 4.02 5.03 8.20
N ALA A 128 3.45 4.59 7.09
CA ALA A 128 2.72 3.32 7.06
C ALA A 128 3.65 2.12 7.29
N VAL A 129 4.79 2.09 6.63
CA VAL A 129 5.71 0.97 6.80
C VAL A 129 6.34 0.97 8.19
N SER A 130 6.49 2.13 8.78
CA SER A 130 7.06 2.24 10.13
C SER A 130 6.05 1.85 11.19
N SER A 131 4.77 1.95 10.90
CA SER A 131 3.73 1.68 11.88
C SER A 131 3.72 0.24 12.34
N ARG A 132 4.30 -0.67 11.57
CA ARG A 132 4.35 -2.08 11.92
C ARG A 132 5.75 -2.56 12.32
N SER A 133 6.70 -1.65 12.35
CA SER A 133 8.05 -2.06 12.65
C SER A 133 8.26 -2.32 14.12
N THR A 134 7.40 -1.86 14.96
CA THR A 134 7.52 -2.09 16.36
C THR A 134 7.05 -3.46 16.67
N PRO A 135 7.86 -4.24 17.22
CA PRO A 135 7.43 -5.54 17.56
C PRO A 135 6.41 -5.42 18.53
N ALA A 136 5.54 -6.04 18.33
CA ALA A 136 4.62 -6.13 19.22
C ALA A 136 5.16 -6.74 20.30
N SER A 137 5.85 -6.85 20.32
CA SER A 137 6.38 -7.36 21.28
C SER A 137 5.53 -7.71 22.18
N ARG A 138 5.09 -7.75 22.08
CA ARG A 138 4.42 -7.97 22.75
C ARG A 138 3.94 -8.46 22.79
#